data_601c8974fc66e89e8bf2855074a2aaa8
#
_entry.id   601c8974fc66e89e8bf2855074a2aaa8
#
_cell.length_a   1.000
_cell.length_b   1.000
_cell.length_c   1.000
_cell.angle_alpha   90.00
_cell.angle_beta   90.00
_cell.angle_gamma   90.00
#
_symmetry.space_group_name_H-M   'P 1'
#
loop_
_entity.id
_entity.type
_entity.pdbx_description
1 polymer ?
#
loop_
_entity_poly.entity_id
_entity_poly.type
_entity_poly.pdbx_seq_one_letter_code
_entity_poly.pdbx_strand_id
1 'polypeptide(L)'
;MNLTFFNGKRVFITGHTGFKGSWLCRMLVRAGAVVTGYSLEPPTQPNLFSLADVEDKMTSIIGDIRDYESLKAAFDHAQPEIVLHLAAQPIVRDSYKNPRYTYETNVMGTVNLLECIRTSSCVRSVLNVTTDKVYHNNEWCWGYREDEPLDGFDPYSNSKSCSELVTHSYINSFFANSGVCVSTARAGNVIGGGDFANDRIIPDCVRSVSAGNAIGVRNPYSTRPYQHVLEPLSVYLKIVEEQYKDAAYAGFYNVGPDECDCVTTGELVNLFCEKWGEGAHWVNQAEKNAPHEANFLKLDCSKIKKTFGWKPRWHIDEAIRETVAWTKVYLAGGDIPVEMDREIDSF
;
A
#
# COMPACT_ATOMS: atom_id res chain seq x y z
N MET A 1 10.11 0.83 -15.92
CA MET A 1 9.33 2.03 -15.51
C MET A 1 10.17 3.29 -15.66
N ASN A 2 9.64 4.43 -16.17
CA ASN A 2 10.41 5.69 -16.25
C ASN A 2 10.15 6.55 -15.02
N LEU A 3 11.17 6.78 -14.20
CA LEU A 3 11.11 7.56 -12.96
C LEU A 3 12.00 8.83 -13.01
N THR A 4 12.45 9.25 -14.19
CA THR A 4 13.37 10.40 -14.37
C THR A 4 12.80 11.71 -13.81
N PHE A 5 11.47 11.86 -13.74
CA PHE A 5 10.80 13.00 -13.13
C PHE A 5 11.22 13.22 -11.66
N PHE A 6 11.49 12.15 -10.92
CA PHE A 6 11.80 12.21 -9.49
C PHE A 6 13.25 12.61 -9.19
N ASN A 7 14.12 12.64 -10.19
CA ASN A 7 15.51 13.03 -9.97
C ASN A 7 15.61 14.44 -9.36
N GLY A 8 16.23 14.54 -8.20
CA GLY A 8 16.37 15.77 -7.43
C GLY A 8 15.10 16.27 -6.74
N LYS A 9 13.94 15.59 -6.88
CA LYS A 9 12.69 15.96 -6.17
C LYS A 9 12.77 15.62 -4.70
N ARG A 10 12.32 16.55 -3.84
CA ARG A 10 12.18 16.31 -2.41
C ARG A 10 10.85 15.59 -2.14
N VAL A 11 10.94 14.35 -1.69
CA VAL A 11 9.78 13.47 -1.45
C VAL A 11 9.69 13.12 0.03
N PHE A 12 8.54 13.38 0.66
CA PHE A 12 8.25 12.98 2.02
C PHE A 12 7.33 11.76 2.04
N ILE A 13 7.74 10.70 2.72
CA ILE A 13 7.00 9.44 2.78
C ILE A 13 6.67 9.12 4.22
N THR A 14 5.39 9.05 4.58
CA THR A 14 5.00 8.50 5.88
C THR A 14 4.82 6.99 5.76
N GLY A 15 5.24 6.23 6.76
CA GLY A 15 5.17 4.77 6.74
C GLY A 15 6.25 4.09 5.89
N HIS A 16 7.42 4.73 5.77
CA HIS A 16 8.54 4.27 4.94
C HIS A 16 9.16 2.96 5.41
N THR A 17 9.08 2.62 6.69
CA THR A 17 9.61 1.38 7.27
C THR A 17 8.72 0.16 7.02
N GLY A 18 7.47 0.37 6.56
CA GLY A 18 6.55 -0.71 6.23
C GLY A 18 6.83 -1.37 4.87
N PHE A 19 6.14 -2.45 4.55
CA PHE A 19 6.30 -3.24 3.32
C PHE A 19 6.25 -2.38 2.04
N LYS A 20 5.12 -1.69 1.79
CA LYS A 20 4.98 -0.81 0.60
C LYS A 20 5.97 0.37 0.65
N GLY A 21 6.18 0.94 1.85
CA GLY A 21 7.09 2.05 2.06
C GLY A 21 8.53 1.71 1.68
N SER A 22 9.02 0.54 2.05
CA SER A 22 10.38 0.08 1.74
C SER A 22 10.59 -0.10 0.22
N TRP A 23 9.64 -0.72 -0.49
CA TRP A 23 9.68 -0.79 -1.95
C TRP A 23 9.68 0.60 -2.59
N LEU A 24 8.82 1.49 -2.12
CA LEU A 24 8.71 2.86 -2.64
C LEU A 24 9.99 3.66 -2.40
N CYS A 25 10.61 3.54 -1.22
CA CYS A 25 11.91 4.15 -0.93
C CYS A 25 12.98 3.65 -1.89
N ARG A 26 13.07 2.32 -2.12
CA ARG A 26 14.02 1.75 -3.07
C ARG A 26 13.85 2.33 -4.48
N MET A 27 12.60 2.39 -4.97
CA MET A 27 12.28 2.96 -6.29
C MET A 27 12.70 4.43 -6.40
N LEU A 28 12.38 5.25 -5.40
CA LEU A 28 12.64 6.69 -5.41
C LEU A 28 14.13 7.02 -5.20
N VAL A 29 14.83 6.30 -4.33
CA VAL A 29 16.28 6.44 -4.15
C VAL A 29 17.01 6.11 -5.46
N ARG A 30 16.65 5.01 -6.12
CA ARG A 30 17.20 4.67 -7.45
C ARG A 30 16.90 5.73 -8.52
N ALA A 31 15.75 6.38 -8.42
CA ALA A 31 15.37 7.47 -9.33
C ALA A 31 16.12 8.79 -9.05
N GLY A 32 16.96 8.86 -8.02
CA GLY A 32 17.69 10.06 -7.63
C GLY A 32 16.85 11.10 -6.88
N ALA A 33 15.74 10.70 -6.27
CA ALA A 33 14.95 11.58 -5.41
C ALA A 33 15.66 11.84 -4.07
N VAL A 34 15.42 13.01 -3.49
CA VAL A 34 15.80 13.34 -2.10
C VAL A 34 14.67 12.88 -1.19
N VAL A 35 14.80 11.69 -0.63
CA VAL A 35 13.74 11.03 0.15
C VAL A 35 13.90 11.32 1.63
N THR A 36 12.82 11.78 2.28
CA THR A 36 12.68 11.83 3.73
C THR A 36 11.52 10.94 4.14
N GLY A 37 11.79 9.95 4.97
CA GLY A 37 10.80 9.04 5.55
C GLY A 37 10.47 9.41 6.99
N TYR A 38 9.19 9.30 7.39
CA TYR A 38 8.71 9.46 8.76
C TYR A 38 7.79 8.31 9.14
N SER A 39 8.15 7.52 10.14
CA SER A 39 7.40 6.32 10.51
C SER A 39 7.81 5.81 11.90
N LEU A 40 7.00 4.96 12.48
CA LEU A 40 7.45 4.10 13.58
C LEU A 40 8.58 3.17 13.13
N GLU A 41 9.25 2.53 14.08
CA GLU A 41 10.18 1.43 13.82
C GLU A 41 9.54 0.37 12.91
N PRO A 42 10.34 -0.39 12.15
CA PRO A 42 9.81 -1.48 11.33
C PRO A 42 8.92 -2.43 12.14
N PRO A 43 7.70 -2.76 11.63
CA PRO A 43 6.68 -3.47 12.41
C PRO A 43 6.97 -4.95 12.62
N THR A 44 7.98 -5.51 11.96
CA THR A 44 8.32 -6.94 12.00
C THR A 44 9.83 -7.17 12.08
N GLN A 45 10.20 -8.37 12.55
CA GLN A 45 11.56 -8.88 12.50
C GLN A 45 11.52 -10.31 11.93
N PRO A 46 12.11 -10.56 10.75
CA PRO A 46 12.78 -9.61 9.85
C PRO A 46 11.86 -8.53 9.28
N ASN A 47 12.45 -7.50 8.67
CA ASN A 47 11.70 -6.43 8.00
C ASN A 47 12.35 -6.04 6.66
N LEU A 48 11.53 -5.59 5.73
CA LEU A 48 12.02 -5.25 4.39
C LEU A 48 12.85 -3.97 4.38
N PHE A 49 12.59 -3.01 5.27
CA PHE A 49 13.31 -1.74 5.29
C PHE A 49 14.83 -1.96 5.49
N SER A 50 15.18 -2.77 6.48
CA SER A 50 16.59 -3.14 6.71
C SER A 50 17.18 -3.98 5.57
N LEU A 51 16.37 -4.91 5.00
CA LEU A 51 16.81 -5.75 3.88
C LEU A 51 17.00 -4.99 2.56
N ALA A 52 16.24 -3.91 2.36
CA ALA A 52 16.28 -3.11 1.13
C ALA A 52 17.54 -2.22 1.01
N ASP A 53 18.34 -2.07 2.09
CA ASP A 53 19.55 -1.26 2.11
C ASP A 53 19.34 0.16 1.56
N VAL A 54 18.34 0.86 2.12
CA VAL A 54 17.98 2.22 1.70
C VAL A 54 18.19 3.27 2.79
N GLU A 55 18.37 2.86 4.02
CA GLU A 55 18.42 3.75 5.20
C GLU A 55 19.53 4.82 5.05
N ASP A 56 20.74 4.41 4.69
CA ASP A 56 21.88 5.33 4.51
C ASP A 56 21.79 6.20 3.23
N LYS A 57 20.79 5.94 2.37
CA LYS A 57 20.59 6.63 1.08
C LYS A 57 19.44 7.63 1.12
N MET A 58 18.81 7.77 2.29
CA MET A 58 17.69 8.69 2.54
C MET A 58 17.77 9.28 3.94
N THR A 59 16.93 10.27 4.25
CA THR A 59 16.74 10.71 5.64
C THR A 59 15.61 9.87 6.24
N SER A 60 15.94 8.96 7.17
CA SER A 60 14.97 8.15 7.89
C SER A 60 14.75 8.74 9.29
N ILE A 61 13.51 9.11 9.60
CA ILE A 61 13.09 9.68 10.88
C ILE A 61 12.09 8.75 11.54
N ILE A 62 12.46 8.23 12.70
CA ILE A 62 11.55 7.41 13.50
C ILE A 62 10.68 8.33 14.35
N GLY A 63 9.37 8.23 14.16
CA GLY A 63 8.38 9.06 14.85
C GLY A 63 6.95 8.61 14.63
N ASP A 64 6.05 9.05 15.48
CA ASP A 64 4.64 8.69 15.45
C ASP A 64 3.82 9.76 14.71
N ILE A 65 3.05 9.37 13.70
CA ILE A 65 2.18 10.28 12.94
C ILE A 65 1.11 10.98 13.80
N ARG A 66 0.82 10.45 14.99
CA ARG A 66 -0.09 11.03 15.98
C ARG A 66 0.53 12.21 16.74
N ASP A 67 1.86 12.27 16.80
CA ASP A 67 2.60 13.41 17.37
C ASP A 67 2.77 14.51 16.32
N TYR A 68 1.86 15.49 16.37
CA TYR A 68 1.84 16.59 15.41
C TYR A 68 3.12 17.43 15.44
N GLU A 69 3.64 17.75 16.63
CA GLU A 69 4.81 18.64 16.76
C GLU A 69 6.07 18.00 16.19
N SER A 70 6.30 16.72 16.49
CA SER A 70 7.42 15.94 15.93
C SER A 70 7.29 15.77 14.41
N LEU A 71 6.08 15.47 13.92
CA LEU A 71 5.80 15.37 12.49
C LEU A 71 6.05 16.70 11.79
N LYS A 72 5.55 17.79 12.37
CA LYS A 72 5.69 19.15 11.82
C LYS A 72 7.16 19.57 11.71
N ALA A 73 7.95 19.33 12.76
CA ALA A 73 9.38 19.63 12.76
C ALA A 73 10.12 18.83 11.66
N ALA A 74 9.84 17.55 11.51
CA ALA A 74 10.41 16.70 10.47
C ALA A 74 10.00 17.17 9.06
N PHE A 75 8.73 17.51 8.89
CA PHE A 75 8.16 17.99 7.63
C PHE A 75 8.77 19.33 7.20
N ASP A 76 8.88 20.27 8.14
CA ASP A 76 9.47 21.60 7.88
C ASP A 76 10.96 21.49 7.55
N HIS A 77 11.68 20.57 8.16
CA HIS A 77 13.08 20.30 7.82
C HIS A 77 13.21 19.74 6.40
N ALA A 78 12.34 18.81 6.01
CA ALA A 78 12.37 18.15 4.70
C ALA A 78 11.99 19.07 3.54
N GLN A 79 11.16 20.10 3.77
CA GLN A 79 10.66 21.01 2.73
C GLN A 79 10.18 20.28 1.46
N PRO A 80 9.27 19.29 1.54
CA PRO A 80 8.95 18.41 0.43
C PRO A 80 8.14 19.11 -0.67
N GLU A 81 8.37 18.70 -1.91
CA GLU A 81 7.53 19.05 -3.07
C GLU A 81 6.42 18.02 -3.29
N ILE A 82 6.69 16.77 -2.91
CA ILE A 82 5.80 15.61 -3.10
C ILE A 82 5.63 14.91 -1.76
N VAL A 83 4.40 14.53 -1.43
CA VAL A 83 4.06 13.81 -0.20
C VAL A 83 3.31 12.52 -0.53
N LEU A 84 3.79 11.40 -0.01
CA LEU A 84 3.17 10.07 -0.13
C LEU A 84 2.80 9.57 1.27
N HIS A 85 1.50 9.53 1.56
CA HIS A 85 0.98 9.13 2.88
C HIS A 85 0.62 7.66 2.91
N LEU A 86 1.52 6.82 3.48
CA LEU A 86 1.32 5.39 3.63
C LEU A 86 1.22 4.94 5.09
N ALA A 87 1.54 5.82 6.06
CA ALA A 87 1.44 5.49 7.48
C ALA A 87 0.01 5.12 7.87
N ALA A 88 -0.17 3.97 8.47
CA ALA A 88 -1.46 3.49 8.95
C ALA A 88 -1.27 2.34 9.94
N GLN A 89 -2.28 2.08 10.77
CA GLN A 89 -2.52 0.77 11.37
C GLN A 89 -3.31 -0.05 10.31
N PRO A 90 -2.70 -1.06 9.62
CA PRO A 90 -3.28 -1.67 8.44
C PRO A 90 -3.94 -3.03 8.68
N ILE A 91 -3.92 -3.56 9.90
CA ILE A 91 -4.36 -4.93 10.20
C ILE A 91 -5.78 -4.92 10.75
N VAL A 92 -6.71 -5.55 10.03
CA VAL A 92 -8.14 -5.61 10.40
C VAL A 92 -8.31 -6.24 11.78
N ARG A 93 -7.70 -7.40 12.05
CA ARG A 93 -7.83 -8.08 13.36
C ARG A 93 -7.33 -7.24 14.53
N ASP A 94 -6.27 -6.46 14.34
CA ASP A 94 -5.74 -5.58 15.39
C ASP A 94 -6.64 -4.35 15.60
N SER A 95 -7.37 -3.90 14.57
CA SER A 95 -8.35 -2.82 14.70
C SER A 95 -9.50 -3.18 15.64
N TYR A 96 -9.92 -4.46 15.67
CA TYR A 96 -10.90 -4.95 16.63
C TYR A 96 -10.35 -4.98 18.07
N LYS A 97 -9.06 -5.27 18.24
CA LYS A 97 -8.41 -5.30 19.56
C LYS A 97 -8.17 -3.89 20.12
N ASN A 98 -7.80 -2.96 19.24
CA ASN A 98 -7.46 -1.58 19.63
C ASN A 98 -8.06 -0.56 18.63
N PRO A 99 -9.38 -0.35 18.63
CA PRO A 99 -10.04 0.55 17.70
C PRO A 99 -9.61 2.01 17.90
N ARG A 100 -9.42 2.46 19.14
CA ARG A 100 -8.99 3.83 19.42
C ARG A 100 -7.65 4.15 18.76
N TYR A 101 -6.64 3.30 18.92
CA TYR A 101 -5.34 3.45 18.28
C TYR A 101 -5.48 3.50 16.74
N THR A 102 -6.36 2.67 16.19
CA THR A 102 -6.64 2.62 14.74
C THR A 102 -7.17 3.96 14.23
N TYR A 103 -8.15 4.55 14.92
CA TYR A 103 -8.68 5.87 14.53
C TYR A 103 -7.68 7.00 14.80
N GLU A 104 -6.97 7.00 15.92
CA GLU A 104 -5.94 7.99 16.22
C GLU A 104 -4.85 7.98 15.13
N THR A 105 -4.42 6.80 14.68
CA THR A 105 -3.40 6.67 13.63
C THR A 105 -3.95 7.03 12.24
N ASN A 106 -5.06 6.41 11.84
CA ASN A 106 -5.52 6.48 10.45
C ASN A 106 -6.30 7.76 10.14
N VAL A 107 -6.98 8.35 11.12
CA VAL A 107 -7.75 9.57 10.94
C VAL A 107 -6.96 10.77 11.44
N MET A 108 -6.60 10.79 12.72
CA MET A 108 -5.88 11.95 13.28
C MET A 108 -4.47 12.08 12.72
N GLY A 109 -3.77 10.96 12.44
CA GLY A 109 -2.50 11.01 11.72
C GLY A 109 -2.63 11.61 10.32
N THR A 110 -3.72 11.32 9.59
CA THR A 110 -4.02 11.98 8.30
C THR A 110 -4.27 13.47 8.49
N VAL A 111 -5.05 13.88 9.52
CA VAL A 111 -5.27 15.30 9.86
C VAL A 111 -3.94 16.00 10.13
N ASN A 112 -3.10 15.42 10.97
CA ASN A 112 -1.80 16.01 11.33
C ASN A 112 -0.92 16.26 10.08
N LEU A 113 -0.87 15.28 9.16
CA LEU A 113 -0.12 15.45 7.92
C LEU A 113 -0.72 16.52 7.01
N LEU A 114 -2.05 16.57 6.87
CA LEU A 114 -2.73 17.57 6.06
C LEU A 114 -2.55 18.99 6.64
N GLU A 115 -2.44 19.15 7.95
CA GLU A 115 -2.09 20.43 8.60
C GLU A 115 -0.64 20.83 8.31
N CYS A 116 0.32 19.89 8.30
CA CYS A 116 1.69 20.18 7.86
C CYS A 116 1.70 20.67 6.40
N ILE A 117 0.95 20.01 5.52
CA ILE A 117 0.83 20.40 4.12
C ILE A 117 0.19 21.78 3.97
N ARG A 118 -0.92 22.04 4.68
CA ARG A 118 -1.67 23.31 4.63
C ARG A 118 -0.82 24.52 5.00
N THR A 119 0.12 24.34 5.92
CA THR A 119 1.03 25.42 6.39
C THR A 119 2.34 25.47 5.62
N SER A 120 2.54 24.59 4.62
CA SER A 120 3.74 24.55 3.78
C SER A 120 3.59 25.40 2.53
N SER A 121 4.69 26.00 2.08
CA SER A 121 4.75 26.75 0.81
C SER A 121 5.42 25.99 -0.34
N CYS A 122 5.98 24.80 -0.08
CA CYS A 122 6.76 24.05 -1.07
C CYS A 122 6.03 22.85 -1.66
N VAL A 123 4.99 22.31 -0.98
CA VAL A 123 4.25 21.13 -1.45
C VAL A 123 3.42 21.47 -2.69
N ARG A 124 3.48 20.59 -3.67
CA ARG A 124 2.73 20.67 -4.93
C ARG A 124 1.86 19.46 -5.19
N SER A 125 2.29 18.28 -4.76
CA SER A 125 1.62 17.02 -5.08
C SER A 125 1.55 16.11 -3.86
N VAL A 126 0.35 15.63 -3.54
CA VAL A 126 0.07 14.79 -2.35
C VAL A 126 -0.76 13.58 -2.76
N LEU A 127 -0.37 12.40 -2.30
CA LEU A 127 -1.17 11.19 -2.42
C LEU A 127 -1.44 10.59 -1.04
N ASN A 128 -2.71 10.48 -0.67
CA ASN A 128 -3.15 9.69 0.48
C ASN A 128 -3.51 8.27 0.04
N VAL A 129 -2.78 7.28 0.54
CA VAL A 129 -3.01 5.87 0.23
C VAL A 129 -4.03 5.30 1.20
N THR A 130 -5.18 4.89 0.66
CA THR A 130 -6.27 4.28 1.42
C THR A 130 -6.45 2.80 1.05
N THR A 131 -7.66 2.29 1.00
CA THR A 131 -7.91 0.86 0.78
C THR A 131 -9.18 0.65 -0.06
N ASP A 132 -9.29 -0.50 -0.71
CA ASP A 132 -10.51 -1.01 -1.35
C ASP A 132 -11.69 -1.19 -0.37
N LYS A 133 -11.42 -1.29 0.93
CA LYS A 133 -12.39 -1.54 2.00
C LYS A 133 -13.11 -0.29 2.51
N VAL A 134 -12.89 0.87 1.87
CA VAL A 134 -13.52 2.14 2.27
C VAL A 134 -15.01 2.21 1.94
N TYR A 135 -15.50 1.37 1.05
CA TYR A 135 -16.87 1.38 0.56
C TYR A 135 -17.85 0.68 1.47
N HIS A 136 -19.10 1.13 1.44
CA HIS A 136 -20.22 0.33 1.91
C HIS A 136 -20.32 -0.95 1.09
N ASN A 137 -19.99 -2.11 1.67
CA ASN A 137 -19.90 -3.35 0.93
C ASN A 137 -21.26 -4.06 0.87
N ASN A 138 -21.88 -4.08 -0.31
CA ASN A 138 -23.13 -4.77 -0.59
C ASN A 138 -22.95 -6.24 -0.95
N GLU A 139 -21.74 -6.80 -0.91
CA GLU A 139 -21.41 -8.19 -1.30
C GLU A 139 -21.93 -8.56 -2.71
N TRP A 140 -21.98 -7.59 -3.64
CA TRP A 140 -22.44 -7.78 -5.01
C TRP A 140 -21.33 -8.15 -5.97
N CYS A 141 -21.67 -8.57 -7.20
CA CYS A 141 -20.70 -9.06 -8.18
C CYS A 141 -19.93 -7.94 -8.92
N TRP A 142 -20.37 -6.68 -8.83
CA TRP A 142 -19.74 -5.55 -9.51
C TRP A 142 -18.58 -4.96 -8.70
N GLY A 143 -17.61 -4.39 -9.41
CA GLY A 143 -16.56 -3.58 -8.79
C GLY A 143 -17.10 -2.24 -8.28
N TYR A 144 -16.64 -1.79 -7.10
CA TYR A 144 -16.98 -0.48 -6.55
C TYR A 144 -16.30 0.63 -7.35
N ARG A 145 -17.05 1.70 -7.64
CA ARG A 145 -16.56 2.90 -8.32
C ARG A 145 -16.25 3.99 -7.29
N GLU A 146 -15.49 4.99 -7.70
CA GLU A 146 -15.02 6.06 -6.81
C GLU A 146 -16.14 6.96 -6.27
N ASP A 147 -17.31 6.97 -6.87
CA ASP A 147 -18.51 7.72 -6.47
C ASP A 147 -19.46 6.93 -5.55
N GLU A 148 -19.14 5.67 -5.22
CA GLU A 148 -19.94 4.85 -4.30
C GLU A 148 -19.75 5.29 -2.83
N PRO A 149 -20.78 5.06 -1.97
CA PRO A 149 -20.72 5.47 -0.57
C PRO A 149 -19.54 4.91 0.21
N LEU A 150 -18.90 5.78 0.99
CA LEU A 150 -17.79 5.43 1.88
C LEU A 150 -18.35 5.08 3.27
N ASP A 151 -18.34 3.78 3.60
CA ASP A 151 -18.83 3.24 4.88
C ASP A 151 -18.21 1.88 5.15
N GLY A 152 -16.89 1.84 5.39
CA GLY A 152 -16.17 0.63 5.73
C GLY A 152 -16.71 -0.01 7.00
N PHE A 153 -16.86 -1.33 7.01
CA PHE A 153 -17.59 -2.06 8.05
C PHE A 153 -16.84 -2.18 9.38
N ASP A 154 -15.57 -2.61 9.34
CA ASP A 154 -14.76 -2.80 10.55
C ASP A 154 -13.99 -1.52 10.93
N PRO A 155 -13.39 -1.43 12.16
CA PRO A 155 -12.72 -0.21 12.59
C PRO A 155 -11.56 0.22 11.68
N TYR A 156 -10.82 -0.72 11.05
CA TYR A 156 -9.79 -0.38 10.06
C TYR A 156 -10.41 0.21 8.80
N SER A 157 -11.38 -0.49 8.21
CA SER A 157 -12.06 -0.09 6.98
C SER A 157 -12.74 1.27 7.15
N ASN A 158 -13.47 1.46 8.26
CA ASN A 158 -14.14 2.71 8.59
C ASN A 158 -13.15 3.85 8.84
N SER A 159 -12.04 3.60 9.54
CA SER A 159 -11.02 4.63 9.74
C SER A 159 -10.40 5.11 8.42
N LYS A 160 -10.29 4.21 7.42
CA LYS A 160 -9.84 4.59 6.08
C LYS A 160 -10.91 5.34 5.29
N SER A 161 -12.21 5.02 5.47
CA SER A 161 -13.32 5.84 4.95
C SER A 161 -13.27 7.26 5.55
N CYS A 162 -13.05 7.37 6.86
CA CYS A 162 -12.87 8.67 7.51
C CYS A 162 -11.64 9.44 6.98
N SER A 163 -10.51 8.77 6.72
CA SER A 163 -9.32 9.37 6.11
C SER A 163 -9.62 9.94 4.71
N GLU A 164 -10.42 9.25 3.90
CA GLU A 164 -10.94 9.78 2.61
C GLU A 164 -11.78 11.05 2.83
N LEU A 165 -12.78 11.00 3.73
CA LEU A 165 -13.67 12.14 4.01
C LEU A 165 -12.92 13.34 4.56
N VAL A 166 -11.94 13.14 5.43
CA VAL A 166 -11.05 14.21 5.92
C VAL A 166 -10.27 14.80 4.75
N THR A 167 -9.69 13.98 3.88
CA THR A 167 -8.94 14.44 2.70
C THR A 167 -9.83 15.26 1.77
N HIS A 168 -11.07 14.82 1.51
CA HIS A 168 -12.07 15.57 0.74
C HIS A 168 -12.36 16.95 1.36
N SER A 169 -12.55 16.99 2.68
CA SER A 169 -12.81 18.24 3.40
C SER A 169 -11.66 19.22 3.25
N TYR A 170 -10.41 18.76 3.39
CA TYR A 170 -9.22 19.59 3.23
C TYR A 170 -9.03 20.09 1.79
N ILE A 171 -9.30 19.25 0.79
CA ILE A 171 -9.26 19.67 -0.62
C ILE A 171 -10.23 20.83 -0.84
N ASN A 172 -11.48 20.66 -0.44
CA ASN A 172 -12.53 21.66 -0.67
C ASN A 172 -12.31 22.96 0.11
N SER A 173 -11.84 22.84 1.37
CA SER A 173 -11.76 23.97 2.28
C SER A 173 -10.45 24.76 2.17
N PHE A 174 -9.33 24.10 1.83
CA PHE A 174 -8.00 24.69 1.93
C PHE A 174 -7.16 24.57 0.66
N PHE A 175 -7.32 23.50 -0.14
CA PHE A 175 -6.42 23.25 -1.25
C PHE A 175 -6.95 23.63 -2.63
N ALA A 176 -8.25 23.87 -2.78
CA ALA A 176 -8.89 24.16 -4.06
C ALA A 176 -8.22 25.27 -4.90
N ASN A 177 -7.62 26.27 -4.24
CA ASN A 177 -6.95 27.41 -4.90
C ASN A 177 -5.52 27.62 -4.36
N SER A 178 -4.92 26.65 -3.70
CA SER A 178 -3.60 26.79 -3.06
C SER A 178 -2.44 26.46 -3.98
N GLY A 179 -2.69 25.79 -5.11
CA GLY A 179 -1.68 25.20 -5.98
C GLY A 179 -1.17 23.83 -5.50
N VAL A 180 -1.73 23.28 -4.41
CA VAL A 180 -1.46 21.93 -3.92
C VAL A 180 -2.46 20.96 -4.52
N CYS A 181 -1.98 19.99 -5.28
CA CYS A 181 -2.80 18.91 -5.86
C CYS A 181 -2.83 17.72 -4.90
N VAL A 182 -4.02 17.29 -4.50
CA VAL A 182 -4.20 16.17 -3.56
C VAL A 182 -5.08 15.11 -4.19
N SER A 183 -4.59 13.86 -4.16
CA SER A 183 -5.34 12.67 -4.60
C SER A 183 -5.42 11.63 -3.49
N THR A 184 -6.39 10.71 -3.64
CA THR A 184 -6.41 9.46 -2.87
C THR A 184 -6.28 8.25 -3.80
N ALA A 185 -5.67 7.18 -3.32
CA ALA A 185 -5.56 5.91 -4.04
C ALA A 185 -6.09 4.76 -3.17
N ARG A 186 -7.20 4.16 -3.62
CA ARG A 186 -7.90 3.05 -2.97
C ARG A 186 -7.39 1.76 -3.56
N ALA A 187 -6.41 1.15 -2.91
CA ALA A 187 -5.77 -0.06 -3.40
C ALA A 187 -6.27 -1.30 -2.68
N GLY A 188 -6.43 -2.40 -3.43
CA GLY A 188 -6.79 -3.71 -2.92
C GLY A 188 -5.63 -4.45 -2.25
N ASN A 189 -5.76 -5.77 -2.17
CA ASN A 189 -4.78 -6.64 -1.55
C ASN A 189 -3.46 -6.65 -2.35
N VAL A 190 -2.37 -6.31 -1.68
CA VAL A 190 -1.04 -6.22 -2.29
C VAL A 190 -0.17 -7.36 -1.78
N ILE A 191 0.48 -8.06 -2.71
CA ILE A 191 1.42 -9.15 -2.45
C ILE A 191 2.79 -8.82 -3.04
N GLY A 192 3.84 -9.46 -2.56
CA GLY A 192 5.21 -9.26 -3.05
C GLY A 192 6.24 -9.76 -2.06
N GLY A 193 7.47 -9.85 -2.48
CA GLY A 193 8.59 -10.21 -1.63
C GLY A 193 8.83 -9.20 -0.51
N GLY A 194 9.19 -9.68 0.68
CA GLY A 194 9.49 -8.84 1.83
C GLY A 194 8.30 -8.40 2.68
N ASP A 195 7.10 -8.91 2.43
CA ASP A 195 6.01 -8.79 3.41
C ASP A 195 6.18 -9.87 4.49
N PHE A 196 6.42 -9.43 5.74
CA PHE A 196 6.58 -10.31 6.89
C PHE A 196 5.44 -10.17 7.90
N ALA A 197 4.39 -9.41 7.57
CA ALA A 197 3.29 -9.16 8.49
C ALA A 197 2.55 -10.45 8.89
N ASN A 198 2.03 -10.47 10.12
CA ASN A 198 1.14 -11.53 10.57
C ASN A 198 -0.26 -11.35 9.97
N ASP A 199 -1.04 -12.42 9.97
CA ASP A 199 -2.43 -12.44 9.50
C ASP A 199 -2.62 -12.01 8.03
N ARG A 200 -1.58 -12.19 7.20
CA ARG A 200 -1.65 -12.01 5.75
C ARG A 200 -1.34 -13.31 5.03
N ILE A 201 -2.08 -13.58 3.96
CA ILE A 201 -2.08 -14.90 3.33
C ILE A 201 -0.71 -15.30 2.78
N ILE A 202 -0.01 -14.44 2.04
CA ILE A 202 1.30 -14.80 1.47
C ILE A 202 2.39 -14.96 2.52
N PRO A 203 2.59 -14.05 3.50
CA PRO A 203 3.47 -14.30 4.64
C PRO A 203 3.14 -15.61 5.41
N ASP A 204 1.85 -15.92 5.59
CA ASP A 204 1.43 -17.16 6.25
C ASP A 204 1.80 -18.40 5.41
N CYS A 205 1.64 -18.34 4.09
CA CYS A 205 2.10 -19.37 3.16
C CYS A 205 3.61 -19.61 3.31
N VAL A 206 4.40 -18.55 3.22
CA VAL A 206 5.87 -18.61 3.32
C VAL A 206 6.31 -19.23 4.64
N ARG A 207 5.74 -18.77 5.77
CA ARG A 207 6.07 -19.33 7.10
C ARG A 207 5.76 -20.81 7.19
N SER A 208 4.61 -21.24 6.67
CA SER A 208 4.19 -22.64 6.71
C SER A 208 5.12 -23.54 5.91
N VAL A 209 5.36 -23.19 4.63
CA VAL A 209 6.19 -24.02 3.75
C VAL A 209 7.66 -24.04 4.18
N SER A 210 8.20 -22.92 4.68
CA SER A 210 9.57 -22.87 5.22
C SER A 210 9.75 -23.73 6.47
N ALA A 211 8.67 -23.97 7.21
CA ALA A 211 8.67 -24.87 8.38
C ALA A 211 8.32 -26.34 7.99
N GLY A 212 8.13 -26.65 6.72
CA GLY A 212 7.73 -27.98 6.23
C GLY A 212 6.28 -28.37 6.58
N ASN A 213 5.41 -27.37 6.85
CA ASN A 213 4.03 -27.57 7.24
C ASN A 213 3.06 -27.30 6.09
N ALA A 214 1.86 -27.91 6.15
CA ALA A 214 0.74 -27.53 5.30
C ALA A 214 0.31 -26.07 5.59
N ILE A 215 -0.11 -25.34 4.56
CA ILE A 215 -0.61 -23.96 4.69
C ILE A 215 -2.06 -24.02 5.21
N GLY A 216 -2.33 -23.41 6.36
CA GLY A 216 -3.69 -23.28 6.90
C GLY A 216 -4.43 -22.09 6.28
N VAL A 217 -5.49 -22.32 5.49
CA VAL A 217 -6.28 -21.25 4.87
C VAL A 217 -7.59 -21.07 5.62
N ARG A 218 -7.75 -19.89 6.27
CA ARG A 218 -8.90 -19.60 7.15
C ARG A 218 -10.18 -19.20 6.39
N ASN A 219 -10.04 -18.55 5.23
CA ASN A 219 -11.16 -18.14 4.40
C ASN A 219 -10.87 -18.39 2.91
N PRO A 220 -10.89 -19.69 2.45
CA PRO A 220 -10.49 -20.04 1.10
C PRO A 220 -11.45 -19.53 0.00
N TYR A 221 -12.70 -19.21 0.36
CA TYR A 221 -13.75 -18.86 -0.61
C TYR A 221 -13.92 -17.37 -0.83
N SER A 222 -13.20 -16.51 -0.08
CA SER A 222 -13.30 -15.07 -0.26
C SER A 222 -12.56 -14.63 -1.52
N THR A 223 -13.25 -13.86 -2.38
CA THR A 223 -12.67 -13.24 -3.58
C THR A 223 -12.03 -11.90 -3.24
N ARG A 224 -10.79 -11.69 -3.70
CA ARG A 224 -10.03 -10.45 -3.46
C ARG A 224 -9.29 -9.99 -4.72
N PRO A 225 -9.10 -8.68 -4.90
CA PRO A 225 -8.31 -8.10 -5.98
C PRO A 225 -6.82 -8.10 -5.62
N TYR A 226 -6.16 -9.23 -5.76
CA TYR A 226 -4.72 -9.36 -5.48
C TYR A 226 -3.88 -8.76 -6.61
N GLN A 227 -2.83 -8.01 -6.25
CA GLN A 227 -1.88 -7.44 -7.21
C GLN A 227 -0.47 -7.39 -6.62
N HIS A 228 0.55 -7.44 -7.49
CA HIS A 228 1.94 -7.27 -7.06
C HIS A 228 2.17 -5.86 -6.52
N VAL A 229 3.08 -5.71 -5.54
CA VAL A 229 3.37 -4.42 -4.89
C VAL A 229 3.81 -3.33 -5.87
N LEU A 230 4.51 -3.68 -6.93
CA LEU A 230 4.95 -2.73 -7.95
C LEU A 230 3.79 -2.16 -8.78
N GLU A 231 2.67 -2.87 -8.91
CA GLU A 231 1.48 -2.36 -9.60
C GLU A 231 0.95 -1.07 -8.95
N PRO A 232 0.48 -1.09 -7.68
CA PRO A 232 -0.03 0.12 -7.07
C PRO A 232 1.07 1.17 -6.86
N LEU A 233 2.32 0.79 -6.57
CA LEU A 233 3.40 1.76 -6.40
C LEU A 233 3.70 2.52 -7.68
N SER A 234 3.67 1.84 -8.84
CA SER A 234 3.83 2.49 -10.15
C SER A 234 2.74 3.54 -10.40
N VAL A 235 1.51 3.20 -10.01
CA VAL A 235 0.35 4.09 -10.13
C VAL A 235 0.45 5.27 -9.18
N TYR A 236 0.87 5.05 -7.93
CA TYR A 236 1.07 6.13 -6.96
C TYR A 236 2.08 7.15 -7.47
N LEU A 237 3.20 6.68 -8.01
CA LEU A 237 4.21 7.55 -8.62
C LEU A 237 3.67 8.26 -9.85
N LYS A 238 2.88 7.59 -10.69
CA LYS A 238 2.24 8.20 -11.86
C LYS A 238 1.25 9.29 -11.46
N ILE A 239 0.39 9.06 -10.46
CA ILE A 239 -0.56 10.06 -9.97
C ILE A 239 0.19 11.30 -9.50
N VAL A 240 1.19 11.16 -8.61
CA VAL A 240 1.90 12.32 -8.05
C VAL A 240 2.73 13.07 -9.09
N GLU A 241 3.25 12.38 -10.10
CA GLU A 241 3.95 13.00 -11.24
C GLU A 241 2.99 13.84 -12.11
N GLU A 242 1.88 13.24 -12.55
CA GLU A 242 0.99 13.92 -13.48
C GLU A 242 0.24 15.08 -12.82
N GLN A 243 -0.27 14.90 -11.60
CA GLN A 243 -0.92 16.00 -10.88
C GLN A 243 0.06 17.11 -10.46
N TYR A 244 1.36 16.82 -10.31
CA TYR A 244 2.39 17.84 -10.10
C TYR A 244 2.53 18.75 -11.33
N LYS A 245 2.35 18.19 -12.53
CA LYS A 245 2.43 18.91 -13.82
C LYS A 245 1.14 19.64 -14.15
N ASP A 246 -0.01 18.99 -13.91
CA ASP A 246 -1.34 19.49 -14.26
C ASP A 246 -2.38 19.06 -13.19
N ALA A 247 -2.99 20.05 -12.54
CA ALA A 247 -4.00 19.84 -11.49
C ALA A 247 -5.24 19.05 -11.97
N ALA A 248 -5.50 18.98 -13.29
CA ALA A 248 -6.60 18.19 -13.84
C ALA A 248 -6.48 16.68 -13.56
N TYR A 249 -5.28 16.21 -13.20
CA TYR A 249 -5.03 14.82 -12.83
C TYR A 249 -5.26 14.54 -11.33
N ALA A 250 -5.52 15.56 -10.51
CA ALA A 250 -5.85 15.34 -9.10
C ALA A 250 -7.26 14.75 -8.95
N GLY A 251 -7.40 13.76 -8.06
CA GLY A 251 -8.69 13.10 -7.85
C GLY A 251 -8.62 11.85 -6.98
N PHE A 252 -9.73 11.12 -6.95
CA PHE A 252 -9.87 9.88 -6.18
C PHE A 252 -9.84 8.72 -7.15
N TYR A 253 -9.00 7.72 -6.89
CA TYR A 253 -8.71 6.63 -7.83
C TYR A 253 -8.75 5.27 -7.16
N ASN A 254 -9.50 4.36 -7.75
CA ASN A 254 -9.37 2.95 -7.49
C ASN A 254 -8.12 2.39 -8.18
N VAL A 255 -7.35 1.58 -7.45
CA VAL A 255 -6.11 0.96 -7.94
C VAL A 255 -6.17 -0.54 -7.66
N GLY A 256 -6.49 -1.30 -8.66
CA GLY A 256 -6.66 -2.74 -8.57
C GLY A 256 -6.35 -3.47 -9.87
N PRO A 257 -6.26 -4.79 -9.84
CA PRO A 257 -6.01 -5.61 -11.00
C PRO A 257 -7.21 -5.63 -11.96
N ASP A 258 -7.04 -6.29 -13.09
CA ASP A 258 -8.15 -6.64 -13.98
C ASP A 258 -9.06 -7.70 -13.33
N GLU A 259 -10.28 -7.84 -13.83
CA GLU A 259 -11.27 -8.77 -13.25
C GLU A 259 -10.78 -10.23 -13.24
N CYS A 260 -10.02 -10.63 -14.26
CA CYS A 260 -9.45 -11.98 -14.35
C CYS A 260 -8.45 -12.31 -13.22
N ASP A 261 -7.91 -11.31 -12.55
CA ASP A 261 -6.97 -11.46 -11.43
C ASP A 261 -7.65 -11.36 -10.05
N CYS A 262 -8.98 -11.16 -10.04
CA CYS A 262 -9.78 -11.22 -8.82
C CYS A 262 -10.11 -12.69 -8.50
N VAL A 263 -9.21 -13.35 -7.78
CA VAL A 263 -9.30 -14.78 -7.47
C VAL A 263 -9.72 -15.02 -6.02
N THR A 264 -10.21 -16.22 -5.73
CA THR A 264 -10.43 -16.65 -4.34
C THR A 264 -9.10 -16.85 -3.62
N THR A 265 -9.12 -16.73 -2.29
CA THR A 265 -7.93 -17.01 -1.48
C THR A 265 -7.41 -18.43 -1.69
N GLY A 266 -8.31 -19.42 -1.89
CA GLY A 266 -7.92 -20.79 -2.20
C GLY A 266 -7.20 -20.93 -3.55
N GLU A 267 -7.69 -20.25 -4.59
CA GLU A 267 -7.02 -20.21 -5.91
C GLU A 267 -5.65 -19.54 -5.83
N LEU A 268 -5.54 -18.44 -5.10
CA LEU A 268 -4.26 -17.77 -4.85
C LEU A 268 -3.24 -18.73 -4.21
N VAL A 269 -3.67 -19.47 -3.17
CA VAL A 269 -2.77 -20.40 -2.47
C VAL A 269 -2.44 -21.62 -3.33
N ASN A 270 -3.35 -22.08 -4.20
CA ASN A 270 -3.02 -23.09 -5.20
C ASN A 270 -1.91 -22.63 -6.14
N LEU A 271 -2.01 -21.42 -6.69
CA LEU A 271 -0.95 -20.82 -7.51
C LEU A 271 0.38 -20.71 -6.75
N PHE A 272 0.32 -20.28 -5.49
CA PHE A 272 1.52 -20.21 -4.63
C PHE A 272 2.15 -21.60 -4.47
N CYS A 273 1.39 -22.64 -4.14
CA CYS A 273 1.90 -24.01 -4.00
C CYS A 273 2.52 -24.54 -5.29
N GLU A 274 1.90 -24.26 -6.44
CA GLU A 274 2.42 -24.63 -7.75
C GLU A 274 3.78 -23.96 -8.04
N LYS A 275 3.90 -22.64 -7.82
CA LYS A 275 5.16 -21.90 -8.06
C LYS A 275 6.22 -22.22 -7.02
N TRP A 276 5.84 -22.54 -5.80
CA TRP A 276 6.77 -22.95 -4.75
C TRP A 276 7.38 -24.31 -5.08
N GLY A 277 6.55 -25.29 -5.49
CA GLY A 277 6.97 -26.68 -5.72
C GLY A 277 7.19 -27.43 -4.41
N GLU A 278 8.07 -28.41 -4.42
CA GLU A 278 8.56 -29.15 -3.23
C GLU A 278 7.44 -29.82 -2.40
N GLY A 279 6.30 -30.14 -3.03
CA GLY A 279 5.16 -30.78 -2.35
C GLY A 279 4.35 -29.80 -1.47
N ALA A 280 4.53 -28.50 -1.63
CA ALA A 280 3.72 -27.50 -0.93
C ALA A 280 2.23 -27.74 -1.17
N HIS A 281 1.44 -27.70 -0.10
CA HIS A 281 -0.02 -27.91 -0.14
C HIS A 281 -0.70 -27.15 0.99
N TRP A 282 -2.01 -27.00 0.89
CA TRP A 282 -2.78 -26.31 1.91
C TRP A 282 -3.97 -27.13 2.41
N VAL A 283 -4.47 -26.75 3.58
CA VAL A 283 -5.64 -27.33 4.23
C VAL A 283 -6.65 -26.25 4.59
N ASN A 284 -7.94 -26.57 4.45
CA ASN A 284 -9.00 -25.65 4.84
C ASN A 284 -9.10 -25.60 6.38
N GLN A 285 -8.87 -24.42 6.95
CA GLN A 285 -8.97 -24.13 8.38
C GLN A 285 -10.01 -23.03 8.64
N ALA A 286 -11.14 -23.04 7.89
CA ALA A 286 -12.19 -22.06 8.07
C ALA A 286 -12.75 -22.07 9.51
N GLU A 287 -12.75 -20.92 10.17
CA GLU A 287 -13.28 -20.73 11.51
C GLU A 287 -14.76 -20.36 11.44
N LYS A 288 -15.64 -21.08 12.15
CA LYS A 288 -17.10 -20.85 12.15
C LYS A 288 -17.49 -19.49 12.78
N ASN A 289 -16.67 -18.92 13.65
CA ASN A 289 -16.94 -17.68 14.41
C ASN A 289 -15.81 -16.64 14.20
N ALA A 290 -15.18 -16.60 13.04
CA ALA A 290 -14.20 -15.57 12.73
C ALA A 290 -14.83 -14.17 12.72
N PRO A 291 -14.07 -13.09 13.05
CA PRO A 291 -14.52 -11.73 12.81
C PRO A 291 -14.97 -11.56 11.37
N HIS A 292 -16.00 -10.72 11.15
CA HIS A 292 -16.53 -10.47 9.81
C HIS A 292 -15.39 -9.92 8.90
N GLU A 293 -15.14 -10.62 7.82
CA GLU A 293 -14.37 -10.13 6.67
C GLU A 293 -15.27 -10.24 5.44
N ALA A 294 -15.22 -9.23 4.56
CA ALA A 294 -15.98 -9.25 3.32
C ALA A 294 -15.72 -10.57 2.55
N ASN A 295 -16.77 -11.20 2.00
CA ASN A 295 -16.60 -12.40 1.18
C ASN A 295 -16.26 -12.05 -0.25
N PHE A 296 -16.76 -10.90 -0.73
CA PHE A 296 -16.56 -10.43 -2.09
C PHE A 296 -16.19 -8.96 -2.10
N LEU A 297 -15.08 -8.64 -2.77
CA LEU A 297 -14.63 -7.27 -2.94
C LEU A 297 -13.88 -7.15 -4.26
N LYS A 298 -14.36 -6.25 -5.12
CA LYS A 298 -13.71 -5.86 -6.38
C LYS A 298 -13.74 -4.35 -6.53
N LEU A 299 -12.84 -3.81 -7.33
CA LEU A 299 -12.78 -2.40 -7.71
C LEU A 299 -13.04 -2.24 -9.20
N ASP A 300 -13.84 -1.24 -9.58
CA ASP A 300 -13.86 -0.73 -10.94
C ASP A 300 -12.72 0.28 -11.10
N CYS A 301 -11.73 -0.07 -11.91
CA CYS A 301 -10.55 0.75 -12.18
C CYS A 301 -10.62 1.48 -13.53
N SER A 302 -11.81 1.62 -14.12
CA SER A 302 -12.02 2.26 -15.43
C SER A 302 -11.57 3.71 -15.44
N LYS A 303 -11.79 4.45 -14.33
CA LYS A 303 -11.39 5.84 -14.20
C LYS A 303 -9.88 6.02 -14.32
N ILE A 304 -9.10 5.27 -13.54
CA ILE A 304 -7.63 5.40 -13.55
C ILE A 304 -7.04 4.97 -14.90
N LYS A 305 -7.59 3.90 -15.49
CA LYS A 305 -7.20 3.42 -16.84
C LYS A 305 -7.42 4.49 -17.90
N LYS A 306 -8.59 5.14 -17.87
CA LYS A 306 -8.91 6.23 -18.80
C LYS A 306 -8.05 7.47 -18.59
N THR A 307 -7.83 7.86 -17.33
CA THR A 307 -7.12 9.11 -16.98
C THR A 307 -5.63 9.02 -17.30
N PHE A 308 -4.98 7.91 -16.96
CA PHE A 308 -3.52 7.78 -17.08
C PHE A 308 -3.06 6.83 -18.19
N GLY A 309 -3.99 6.19 -18.93
CA GLY A 309 -3.65 5.13 -19.88
C GLY A 309 -2.99 3.91 -19.22
N TRP A 310 -3.14 3.80 -17.88
CA TRP A 310 -2.53 2.72 -17.11
C TRP A 310 -3.24 1.38 -17.40
N LYS A 311 -2.46 0.31 -17.35
CA LYS A 311 -2.95 -1.09 -17.36
C LYS A 311 -2.08 -1.89 -16.41
N PRO A 312 -2.64 -2.87 -15.68
CA PRO A 312 -1.83 -3.85 -14.96
C PRO A 312 -0.82 -4.50 -15.92
N ARG A 313 0.40 -4.69 -15.44
CA ARG A 313 1.49 -5.31 -16.20
C ARG A 313 1.66 -6.77 -15.85
N TRP A 314 1.60 -7.06 -14.56
CA TRP A 314 1.73 -8.42 -14.03
C TRP A 314 0.38 -8.93 -13.57
N HIS A 315 -0.08 -9.98 -14.23
CA HIS A 315 -1.25 -10.73 -13.80
C HIS A 315 -0.94 -11.53 -12.54
N ILE A 316 -1.96 -12.15 -11.94
CA ILE A 316 -1.81 -12.85 -10.66
C ILE A 316 -0.76 -13.97 -10.71
N ASP A 317 -0.62 -14.67 -11.86
CA ASP A 317 0.38 -15.72 -12.04
C ASP A 317 1.82 -15.15 -11.95
N GLU A 318 2.09 -14.04 -12.66
CA GLU A 318 3.37 -13.34 -12.55
C GLU A 318 3.60 -12.78 -11.16
N ALA A 319 2.59 -12.18 -10.55
CA ALA A 319 2.69 -11.61 -9.21
C ALA A 319 3.10 -12.66 -8.16
N ILE A 320 2.52 -13.86 -8.23
CA ILE A 320 2.90 -14.98 -7.36
C ILE A 320 4.28 -15.51 -7.71
N ARG A 321 4.61 -15.65 -9.01
CA ARG A 321 5.92 -16.12 -9.46
C ARG A 321 7.05 -15.24 -8.91
N GLU A 322 6.94 -13.93 -9.08
CA GLU A 322 7.95 -12.97 -8.62
C GLU A 322 8.03 -12.96 -7.07
N THR A 323 6.88 -13.00 -6.38
CA THR A 323 6.85 -13.11 -4.92
C THR A 323 7.58 -14.36 -4.41
N VAL A 324 7.37 -15.51 -5.06
CA VAL A 324 8.04 -16.77 -4.70
C VAL A 324 9.54 -16.70 -5.03
N ALA A 325 9.91 -16.14 -6.19
CA ALA A 325 11.31 -15.97 -6.59
C ALA A 325 12.08 -15.12 -5.58
N TRP A 326 11.55 -13.95 -5.23
CA TRP A 326 12.13 -13.08 -4.19
C TRP A 326 12.31 -13.81 -2.86
N THR A 327 11.26 -14.54 -2.45
CA THR A 327 11.28 -15.28 -1.18
C THR A 327 12.35 -16.37 -1.17
N LYS A 328 12.53 -17.10 -2.28
CA LYS A 328 13.59 -18.11 -2.39
C LYS A 328 14.99 -17.51 -2.35
N VAL A 329 15.19 -16.33 -2.96
CA VAL A 329 16.47 -15.57 -2.83
C VAL A 329 16.73 -15.19 -1.37
N TYR A 330 15.71 -14.68 -0.68
CA TYR A 330 15.81 -14.33 0.75
C TYR A 330 16.17 -15.54 1.62
N LEU A 331 15.47 -16.66 1.46
CA LEU A 331 15.72 -17.88 2.24
C LEU A 331 17.10 -18.51 1.96
N ALA A 332 17.62 -18.29 0.76
CA ALA A 332 18.97 -18.71 0.40
C ALA A 332 20.08 -17.74 0.90
N GLY A 333 19.72 -16.66 1.60
CA GLY A 333 20.69 -15.64 2.05
C GLY A 333 21.25 -14.79 0.91
N GLY A 334 20.52 -14.66 -0.20
CA GLY A 334 20.91 -13.87 -1.36
C GLY A 334 20.80 -12.35 -1.13
N ASP A 335 21.27 -11.58 -2.12
CA ASP A 335 21.31 -10.11 -2.09
C ASP A 335 19.92 -9.53 -2.40
N ILE A 336 19.22 -9.08 -1.37
CA ILE A 336 17.84 -8.54 -1.48
C ILE A 336 17.79 -7.21 -2.23
N PRO A 337 18.66 -6.24 -2.00
CA PRO A 337 18.79 -5.05 -2.86
C PRO A 337 18.88 -5.37 -4.35
N VAL A 338 19.70 -6.31 -4.74
CA VAL A 338 19.85 -6.73 -6.15
C VAL A 338 18.58 -7.38 -6.67
N GLU A 339 17.92 -8.22 -5.87
CA GLU A 339 16.68 -8.86 -6.28
C GLU A 339 15.52 -7.85 -6.42
N MET A 340 15.41 -6.88 -5.50
CA MET A 340 14.44 -5.79 -5.64
C MET A 340 14.69 -4.96 -6.90
N ASP A 341 15.96 -4.66 -7.21
CA ASP A 341 16.34 -3.92 -8.41
C ASP A 341 15.99 -4.71 -9.68
N ARG A 342 16.24 -6.03 -9.69
CA ARG A 342 15.85 -6.91 -10.80
C ARG A 342 14.35 -6.85 -11.07
N GLU A 343 13.52 -6.95 -10.00
CA GLU A 343 12.06 -6.86 -10.15
C GLU A 343 11.62 -5.49 -10.66
N ILE A 344 12.17 -4.39 -10.12
CA ILE A 344 11.85 -3.03 -10.58
C ILE A 344 12.22 -2.83 -12.06
N ASP A 345 13.33 -3.40 -12.52
CA ASP A 345 13.80 -3.30 -13.91
C ASP A 345 12.98 -4.16 -14.87
N SER A 346 12.51 -5.33 -14.41
CA SER A 346 11.65 -6.22 -15.20
C SER A 346 10.19 -5.75 -15.27
N PHE A 347 9.76 -4.93 -14.30
CA PHE A 347 8.46 -4.28 -14.25
C PHE A 347 8.47 -2.98 -15.07
#